data_1dda2b661507babc5424db947af726de
#
_entry.id   1dda2b661507babc5424db947af726de
#
_cell.length_a   1.000
_cell.length_b   1.000
_cell.length_c   1.000
_cell.angle_alpha   90.00
_cell.angle_beta   90.00
_cell.angle_gamma   90.00
#
_symmetry.space_group_name_H-M   'P 1'
#
loop_
_entity.id
_entity.type
_entity.pdbx_description
1 polymer ?
#
loop_
_entity_poly.entity_id
_entity_poly.type
_entity_poly.pdbx_seq_one_letter_code
_entity_poly.pdbx_strand_id
1 'polypeptide(L)'
;LLDKDCFTINQTAITVFLQSDMYGKHPTRYILLLLNYLYHSHEQPFSTPKTISIEHILPQNPKKDSQWIKDFNDEQRQEWTNKLGNLIILSRRKNSSQSNLDFAQKQQKYFKRNVELGRSANIMACKTWTRDDVQKSHAEALTKLKEHFGIA
;
A
#
# COMPACT_ATOMS: atom_id res chain seq x y z
N LEU A 1 -10.71 32.54 -21.12
CA LEU A 1 -10.00 31.45 -21.82
C LEU A 1 -8.92 30.98 -20.84
N LEU A 2 -9.17 29.85 -20.16
CA LEU A 2 -8.15 29.18 -19.35
C LEU A 2 -7.10 28.64 -20.31
N ASP A 3 -5.86 29.06 -20.10
CA ASP A 3 -4.71 28.61 -20.86
C ASP A 3 -4.61 27.08 -20.70
N LYS A 4 -4.64 26.34 -21.82
CA LYS A 4 -4.60 24.87 -21.80
C LYS A 4 -3.33 24.33 -21.13
N ASP A 5 -2.29 25.15 -21.01
CA ASP A 5 -1.00 24.79 -20.44
C ASP A 5 -0.95 24.89 -18.90
N CYS A 6 -1.94 25.48 -18.24
CA CYS A 6 -1.96 25.59 -16.76
C CYS A 6 -2.13 24.24 -16.06
N PHE A 7 -2.51 23.18 -16.77
CA PHE A 7 -2.74 21.83 -16.19
C PHE A 7 -1.86 20.75 -16.83
N THR A 8 -0.71 21.12 -17.37
CA THR A 8 0.24 20.12 -17.90
C THR A 8 0.76 19.27 -16.74
N ILE A 9 0.31 18.02 -16.69
CA ILE A 9 0.79 17.03 -15.71
C ILE A 9 2.24 16.71 -16.05
N ASN A 10 3.17 16.99 -15.14
CA ASN A 10 4.54 16.55 -15.27
C ASN A 10 4.63 15.05 -14.97
N GLN A 11 4.50 14.23 -16.03
CA GLN A 11 4.48 12.77 -15.94
C GLN A 11 5.76 12.20 -15.28
N THR A 12 6.92 12.77 -15.59
CA THR A 12 8.19 12.37 -15.01
C THR A 12 8.20 12.63 -13.49
N ALA A 13 7.78 13.82 -13.06
CA ALA A 13 7.74 14.16 -11.65
C ALA A 13 6.79 13.27 -10.86
N ILE A 14 5.62 12.94 -11.43
CA ILE A 14 4.67 12.00 -10.80
C ILE A 14 5.27 10.61 -10.70
N THR A 15 5.89 10.11 -11.78
CA THR A 15 6.51 8.79 -11.77
C THR A 15 7.61 8.69 -10.71
N VAL A 16 8.52 9.65 -10.65
CA VAL A 16 9.58 9.73 -9.63
C VAL A 16 8.97 9.79 -8.22
N PHE A 17 7.93 10.59 -8.05
CA PHE A 17 7.25 10.70 -6.74
C PHE A 17 6.64 9.37 -6.30
N LEU A 18 5.92 8.67 -7.17
CA LEU A 18 5.27 7.39 -6.85
C LEU A 18 6.28 6.27 -6.58
N GLN A 19 7.46 6.32 -7.19
CA GLN A 19 8.56 5.38 -6.95
C GLN A 19 9.36 5.68 -5.68
N SER A 20 9.22 6.86 -5.11
CA SER A 20 9.93 7.25 -3.90
C SER A 20 9.35 6.61 -2.64
N ASP A 21 9.96 6.87 -1.48
CA ASP A 21 9.36 6.53 -0.20
C ASP A 21 8.11 7.35 0.03
N MET A 22 6.99 6.65 0.20
CA MET A 22 5.67 7.28 0.29
C MET A 22 5.22 7.53 1.72
N TYR A 23 5.66 6.70 2.69
CA TYR A 23 5.21 6.84 4.07
C TYR A 23 5.54 8.22 4.65
N GLY A 24 4.57 8.83 5.34
CA GLY A 24 4.71 10.16 5.94
C GLY A 24 4.51 11.34 4.99
N LYS A 25 4.38 11.11 3.67
CA LYS A 25 4.07 12.19 2.72
C LYS A 25 2.57 12.50 2.72
N HIS A 26 2.23 13.77 2.61
CA HIS A 26 0.85 14.25 2.66
C HIS A 26 -0.11 13.52 1.69
N PRO A 27 0.20 13.27 0.42
CA PRO A 27 -0.74 12.63 -0.52
C PRO A 27 -0.84 11.11 -0.38
N THR A 28 0.01 10.44 0.40
CA THR A 28 0.06 8.98 0.49
C THR A 28 -1.30 8.36 0.85
N ARG A 29 -2.01 8.97 1.77
CA ARG A 29 -3.33 8.50 2.19
C ARG A 29 -4.34 8.50 1.03
N TYR A 30 -4.34 9.55 0.24
CA TYR A 30 -5.23 9.70 -0.91
C TYR A 30 -4.86 8.72 -2.03
N ILE A 31 -3.58 8.53 -2.29
CA ILE A 31 -3.08 7.56 -3.28
C ILE A 31 -3.46 6.14 -2.89
N LEU A 32 -3.32 5.78 -1.61
CA LEU A 32 -3.74 4.46 -1.12
C LEU A 32 -5.26 4.27 -1.16
N LEU A 33 -6.06 5.31 -0.91
CA LEU A 33 -7.51 5.27 -1.09
C LEU A 33 -7.88 5.09 -2.56
N LEU A 34 -7.24 5.85 -3.46
CA LEU A 34 -7.42 5.71 -4.91
C LEU A 34 -7.08 4.29 -5.37
N LEU A 35 -5.96 3.73 -4.93
CA LEU A 35 -5.61 2.34 -5.24
C LEU A 35 -6.68 1.36 -4.78
N ASN A 36 -7.20 1.50 -3.55
CA ASN A 36 -8.28 0.62 -3.09
C ASN A 36 -9.55 0.78 -3.96
N TYR A 37 -9.87 1.98 -4.40
CA TYR A 37 -10.95 2.23 -5.35
C TYR A 37 -10.70 1.56 -6.71
N LEU A 38 -9.49 1.68 -7.26
CA LEU A 38 -9.11 1.06 -8.53
C LEU A 38 -9.08 -0.49 -8.50
N TYR A 39 -8.94 -1.07 -7.32
CA TYR A 39 -9.04 -2.53 -7.09
C TYR A 39 -10.47 -2.98 -6.72
N HIS A 40 -11.42 -2.05 -6.61
CA HIS A 40 -12.79 -2.38 -6.27
C HIS A 40 -13.54 -2.95 -7.47
N SER A 41 -14.37 -3.98 -7.27
CA SER A 41 -15.14 -4.63 -8.35
C SER A 41 -16.24 -3.76 -8.94
N HIS A 42 -16.61 -2.67 -8.27
CA HIS A 42 -17.72 -1.77 -8.61
C HIS A 42 -19.13 -2.42 -8.63
N GLU A 43 -19.25 -3.67 -8.21
CA GLU A 43 -20.55 -4.33 -8.04
C GLU A 43 -21.34 -3.79 -6.85
N GLN A 44 -20.63 -3.23 -5.88
CA GLN A 44 -21.18 -2.58 -4.70
C GLN A 44 -20.63 -1.16 -4.57
N PRO A 45 -21.31 -0.22 -3.91
CA PRO A 45 -20.78 1.09 -3.66
C PRO A 45 -19.46 1.05 -2.89
N PHE A 46 -18.47 1.80 -3.35
CA PHE A 46 -17.19 1.92 -2.64
C PHE A 46 -17.41 2.64 -1.30
N SER A 47 -17.03 1.99 -0.23
CA SER A 47 -17.11 2.56 1.11
C SER A 47 -15.79 2.41 1.85
N THR A 48 -15.51 3.35 2.73
CA THR A 48 -14.32 3.32 3.58
C THR A 48 -14.71 3.41 5.05
N PRO A 49 -13.91 2.83 5.96
CA PRO A 49 -14.10 3.06 7.39
C PRO A 49 -14.03 4.56 7.72
N LYS A 50 -14.81 5.01 8.70
CA LYS A 50 -14.81 6.42 9.17
C LYS A 50 -13.40 6.89 9.57
N THR A 51 -12.60 6.00 10.12
CA THR A 51 -11.22 6.29 10.51
C THR A 51 -10.30 5.26 9.90
N ILE A 52 -9.37 5.73 9.09
CA ILE A 52 -8.36 4.90 8.42
C ILE A 52 -6.96 5.27 8.89
N SER A 53 -6.07 4.29 8.83
CA SER A 53 -4.64 4.45 9.07
C SER A 53 -3.84 3.71 8.01
N ILE A 54 -2.62 4.17 7.78
CA ILE A 54 -1.66 3.49 6.90
C ILE A 54 -0.95 2.43 7.74
N GLU A 55 -0.86 1.23 7.21
CA GLU A 55 -0.15 0.10 7.80
C GLU A 55 0.99 -0.34 6.89
N HIS A 56 2.11 -0.67 7.51
CA HIS A 56 3.23 -1.36 6.87
C HIS A 56 3.01 -2.88 6.94
N ILE A 57 3.03 -3.57 5.82
CA ILE A 57 3.00 -5.05 5.82
C ILE A 57 4.31 -5.57 6.39
N LEU A 58 5.45 -5.28 5.75
CA LEU A 58 6.78 -5.39 6.34
C LEU A 58 6.94 -4.22 7.34
N PRO A 59 7.00 -4.48 8.65
CA PRO A 59 7.00 -3.42 9.65
C PRO A 59 8.30 -2.61 9.66
N GLN A 60 8.23 -1.35 10.08
CA GLN A 60 9.40 -0.47 10.19
C GLN A 60 10.44 -1.01 11.20
N ASN A 61 9.98 -1.60 12.29
CA ASN A 61 10.82 -2.13 13.36
C ASN A 61 10.45 -3.59 13.66
N PRO A 62 10.83 -4.54 12.79
CA PRO A 62 10.55 -5.96 13.02
C PRO A 62 11.28 -6.46 14.26
N LYS A 63 10.71 -7.44 14.95
CA LYS A 63 11.40 -8.11 16.07
C LYS A 63 12.59 -8.90 15.54
N LYS A 64 13.66 -8.98 16.33
CA LYS A 64 14.93 -9.64 15.96
C LYS A 64 14.78 -11.12 15.59
N ASP A 65 13.80 -11.80 16.17
CA ASP A 65 13.48 -13.22 15.97
C ASP A 65 12.33 -13.45 14.99
N SER A 66 11.78 -12.41 14.41
CA SER A 66 10.64 -12.48 13.48
C SER A 66 11.00 -13.09 12.13
N GLN A 67 9.99 -13.58 11.42
CA GLN A 67 10.13 -14.04 10.04
C GLN A 67 10.65 -12.94 9.10
N TRP A 68 10.33 -11.68 9.41
CA TRP A 68 10.77 -10.51 8.63
C TRP A 68 12.30 -10.37 8.53
N ILE A 69 13.03 -10.71 9.60
CA ILE A 69 14.49 -10.66 9.61
C ILE A 69 15.11 -11.79 8.78
N LYS A 70 14.40 -12.92 8.63
CA LYS A 70 14.83 -14.05 7.80
C LYS A 70 14.55 -13.81 6.32
N ASP A 71 13.39 -13.19 6.01
CA ASP A 71 12.90 -12.99 4.64
C ASP A 71 13.47 -11.74 3.98
N PHE A 72 13.95 -10.76 4.76
CA PHE A 72 14.49 -9.49 4.27
C PHE A 72 15.81 -9.16 4.95
N ASN A 73 16.86 -8.97 4.17
CA ASN A 73 18.10 -8.39 4.70
C ASN A 73 17.94 -6.88 5.01
N ASP A 74 18.96 -6.26 5.60
CA ASP A 74 18.89 -4.86 6.06
C ASP A 74 18.66 -3.88 4.90
N GLU A 75 19.32 -4.09 3.77
CA GLU A 75 19.19 -3.27 2.56
C GLU A 75 17.78 -3.36 1.98
N GLN A 76 17.25 -4.57 1.87
CA GLN A 76 15.88 -4.80 1.39
C GLN A 76 14.83 -4.17 2.31
N ARG A 77 15.02 -4.22 3.63
CA ARG A 77 14.13 -3.55 4.57
C ARG A 77 14.19 -2.04 4.40
N GLN A 78 15.39 -1.48 4.26
CA GLN A 78 15.56 -0.05 4.03
C GLN A 78 14.92 0.41 2.72
N GLU A 79 15.08 -0.38 1.65
CA GLU A 79 14.51 -0.08 0.34
C GLU A 79 12.99 -0.15 0.32
N TRP A 80 12.38 -1.21 0.88
CA TRP A 80 10.99 -1.57 0.60
C TRP A 80 10.00 -1.14 1.68
N THR A 81 10.42 -0.88 2.92
CA THR A 81 9.51 -0.61 4.03
C THR A 81 8.54 0.54 3.74
N ASN A 82 9.03 1.64 3.18
CA ASN A 82 8.24 2.85 2.96
C ASN A 82 7.69 3.01 1.53
N LYS A 83 7.93 2.04 0.66
CA LYS A 83 7.41 2.04 -0.72
C LYS A 83 5.92 1.75 -0.77
N LEU A 84 5.27 2.28 -1.79
CA LEU A 84 3.83 2.11 -2.02
C LEU A 84 3.40 0.64 -2.04
N GLY A 85 4.25 -0.26 -2.54
CA GLY A 85 4.00 -1.70 -2.56
C GLY A 85 3.76 -2.31 -1.19
N ASN A 86 4.44 -1.80 -0.16
CA ASN A 86 4.37 -2.30 1.22
C ASN A 86 3.31 -1.62 2.09
N LEU A 87 2.64 -0.58 1.58
CA LEU A 87 1.68 0.20 2.36
C LEU A 87 0.25 -0.17 2.00
N ILE A 88 -0.58 -0.36 3.01
CA ILE A 88 -2.02 -0.56 2.86
C ILE A 88 -2.82 0.37 3.77
N ILE A 89 -4.11 0.50 3.48
CA ILE A 89 -5.04 1.18 4.36
C ILE A 89 -5.82 0.15 5.18
N LEU A 90 -5.89 0.39 6.48
CA LEU A 90 -6.73 -0.34 7.41
C LEU A 90 -7.64 0.61 8.19
N SER A 91 -8.70 0.09 8.79
CA SER A 91 -9.35 0.82 9.87
C SER A 91 -8.35 1.01 11.01
N ARG A 92 -8.39 2.15 11.70
CA ARG A 92 -7.49 2.44 12.84
C ARG A 92 -7.49 1.32 13.88
N ARG A 93 -8.66 0.69 14.09
CA ARG A 93 -8.81 -0.42 15.03
C ARG A 93 -8.05 -1.69 14.61
N LYS A 94 -7.98 -1.98 13.29
CA LYS A 94 -7.21 -3.10 12.76
C LYS A 94 -5.71 -2.84 12.85
N ASN A 95 -5.27 -1.65 12.51
CA ASN A 95 -3.85 -1.28 12.56
C ASN A 95 -3.27 -1.43 13.99
N SER A 96 -3.94 -0.88 15.00
CA SER A 96 -3.48 -0.98 16.39
C SER A 96 -3.28 -2.42 16.87
N SER A 97 -3.92 -3.41 16.22
CA SER A 97 -3.81 -4.82 16.58
C SER A 97 -2.76 -5.58 15.79
N GLN A 98 -2.18 -5.00 14.73
CA GLN A 98 -1.28 -5.69 13.82
C GLN A 98 0.20 -5.42 14.09
N SER A 99 0.55 -4.14 14.36
CA SER A 99 1.91 -3.76 14.77
C SER A 99 3.03 -4.59 14.09
N ASN A 100 3.98 -5.10 14.87
CA ASN A 100 5.16 -5.85 14.39
C ASN A 100 4.94 -7.37 14.26
N LEU A 101 3.70 -7.81 14.07
CA LEU A 101 3.37 -9.23 13.90
C LEU A 101 3.93 -9.77 12.57
N ASP A 102 4.23 -11.06 12.54
CA ASP A 102 4.55 -11.76 11.31
C ASP A 102 3.36 -11.79 10.34
N PHE A 103 3.62 -11.97 9.04
CA PHE A 103 2.60 -11.84 8.01
C PHE A 103 1.39 -12.74 8.23
N ALA A 104 1.60 -14.00 8.55
CA ALA A 104 0.52 -14.95 8.84
C ALA A 104 -0.37 -14.50 10.02
N GLN A 105 0.22 -13.91 11.05
CA GLN A 105 -0.52 -13.37 12.18
C GLN A 105 -1.30 -12.10 11.80
N LYS A 106 -0.72 -11.24 10.94
CA LYS A 106 -1.41 -10.08 10.37
C LYS A 106 -2.63 -10.51 9.57
N GLN A 107 -2.50 -11.54 8.72
CA GLN A 107 -3.61 -12.09 7.95
C GLN A 107 -4.76 -12.57 8.83
N GLN A 108 -4.46 -13.39 9.84
CA GLN A 108 -5.47 -13.89 10.79
C GLN A 108 -6.23 -12.76 11.47
N LYS A 109 -5.52 -11.70 11.90
CA LYS A 109 -6.15 -10.54 12.55
C LYS A 109 -6.94 -9.68 11.57
N TYR A 110 -6.47 -9.55 10.33
CA TYR A 110 -7.15 -8.80 9.30
C TYR A 110 -8.52 -9.40 8.98
N PHE A 111 -8.57 -10.70 8.69
CA PHE A 111 -9.80 -11.37 8.28
C PHE A 111 -10.80 -11.66 9.42
N LYS A 112 -10.41 -11.46 10.67
CA LYS A 112 -11.35 -11.59 11.81
C LYS A 112 -12.44 -10.49 11.83
N ARG A 113 -12.36 -9.45 11.02
CA ARG A 113 -13.27 -8.30 11.04
C ARG A 113 -13.66 -7.92 9.61
N ASN A 114 -14.96 -7.78 9.37
CA ASN A 114 -15.60 -7.55 8.06
C ASN A 114 -15.41 -6.13 7.50
N VAL A 115 -14.20 -5.60 7.43
CA VAL A 115 -13.94 -4.35 6.70
C VAL A 115 -12.83 -4.62 5.73
N GLU A 116 -13.19 -4.85 4.48
CA GLU A 116 -12.29 -5.20 3.41
C GLU A 116 -12.22 -4.07 2.40
N LEU A 117 -11.03 -3.56 2.21
CA LEU A 117 -10.70 -2.63 1.13
C LEU A 117 -10.00 -3.43 0.04
N GLY A 118 -10.41 -3.28 -1.22
CA GLY A 118 -10.04 -4.16 -2.33
C GLY A 118 -8.56 -4.52 -2.39
N ARG A 119 -7.65 -3.53 -2.52
CA ARG A 119 -6.21 -3.79 -2.55
C ARG A 119 -5.68 -4.38 -1.24
N SER A 120 -6.14 -3.86 -0.10
CA SER A 120 -5.70 -4.35 1.21
C SER A 120 -6.12 -5.81 1.42
N ALA A 121 -7.31 -6.19 0.98
CA ALA A 121 -7.79 -7.58 1.02
C ALA A 121 -6.95 -8.48 0.11
N ASN A 122 -6.65 -8.05 -1.12
CA ASN A 122 -5.82 -8.82 -2.07
C ASN A 122 -4.41 -9.06 -1.51
N ILE A 123 -3.77 -8.06 -0.93
CA ILE A 123 -2.45 -8.22 -0.29
C ILE A 123 -2.53 -9.18 0.89
N MET A 124 -3.53 -9.04 1.75
CA MET A 124 -3.70 -9.93 2.90
C MET A 124 -4.08 -11.37 2.52
N ALA A 125 -4.53 -11.61 1.28
CA ALA A 125 -4.79 -12.94 0.74
C ALA A 125 -3.55 -13.61 0.13
N CYS A 126 -2.42 -12.92 -0.03
CA CYS A 126 -1.18 -13.50 -0.53
C CYS A 126 -0.68 -14.62 0.41
N LYS A 127 -0.02 -15.64 -0.15
CA LYS A 127 0.51 -16.75 0.66
C LYS A 127 1.71 -16.32 1.51
N THR A 128 2.53 -15.46 0.95
CA THR A 128 3.78 -14.95 1.54
C THR A 128 3.86 -13.45 1.37
N TRP A 129 4.81 -12.82 2.06
CA TRP A 129 5.17 -11.44 1.83
C TRP A 129 6.69 -11.31 1.89
N THR A 130 7.32 -11.68 0.79
CA THR A 130 8.76 -11.62 0.58
C THR A 130 9.14 -10.36 -0.18
N ARG A 131 10.43 -10.14 -0.40
CA ARG A 131 10.93 -9.05 -1.25
C ARG A 131 10.28 -9.04 -2.63
N ASP A 132 10.13 -10.22 -3.26
CA ASP A 132 9.54 -10.32 -4.60
C ASP A 132 8.04 -10.00 -4.59
N ASP A 133 7.32 -10.38 -3.53
CA ASP A 133 5.91 -10.02 -3.35
C ASP A 133 5.73 -8.51 -3.21
N VAL A 134 6.58 -7.84 -2.42
CA VAL A 134 6.55 -6.38 -2.27
C VAL A 134 6.86 -5.69 -3.59
N GLN A 135 7.88 -6.15 -4.31
CA GLN A 135 8.27 -5.60 -5.60
C GLN A 135 7.15 -5.73 -6.63
N LYS A 136 6.52 -6.90 -6.71
CA LYS A 136 5.35 -7.14 -7.57
C LYS A 136 4.19 -6.23 -7.19
N SER A 137 3.82 -6.16 -5.92
CA SER A 137 2.76 -5.27 -5.43
C SER A 137 3.05 -3.80 -5.76
N HIS A 138 4.32 -3.38 -5.69
CA HIS A 138 4.72 -2.01 -6.03
C HIS A 138 4.56 -1.73 -7.52
N ALA A 139 5.04 -2.63 -8.38
CA ALA A 139 4.92 -2.51 -9.82
C ALA A 139 3.45 -2.47 -10.27
N GLU A 140 2.61 -3.35 -9.74
CA GLU A 140 1.16 -3.37 -10.02
C GLU A 140 0.47 -2.06 -9.58
N ALA A 141 0.81 -1.53 -8.41
CA ALA A 141 0.27 -0.27 -7.93
C ALA A 141 0.68 0.91 -8.83
N LEU A 142 1.95 0.95 -9.27
CA LEU A 142 2.43 1.96 -10.21
C LEU A 142 1.71 1.88 -11.55
N THR A 143 1.55 0.69 -12.11
CA THR A 143 0.84 0.47 -13.37
C THR A 143 -0.59 1.01 -13.30
N LYS A 144 -1.35 0.62 -12.26
CA LYS A 144 -2.72 1.10 -12.08
C LYS A 144 -2.83 2.62 -11.93
N LEU A 145 -1.90 3.23 -11.21
CA LEU A 145 -1.90 4.69 -11.03
C LEU A 145 -1.50 5.40 -12.34
N LYS A 146 -0.51 4.89 -13.05
CA LYS A 146 -0.12 5.43 -14.35
C LYS A 146 -1.27 5.37 -15.36
N GLU A 147 -1.92 4.21 -15.48
CA GLU A 147 -3.11 4.05 -16.33
C GLU A 147 -4.22 5.04 -15.95
N HIS A 148 -4.51 5.19 -14.66
CA HIS A 148 -5.53 6.13 -14.17
C HIS A 148 -5.21 7.58 -14.49
N PHE A 149 -3.93 7.97 -14.37
CA PHE A 149 -3.48 9.35 -14.67
C PHE A 149 -3.14 9.58 -16.14
N GLY A 150 -3.28 8.58 -17.02
CA GLY A 150 -2.90 8.68 -18.43
C GLY A 150 -1.39 8.90 -18.63
N ILE A 151 -0.55 8.31 -17.77
CA ILE A 151 0.91 8.40 -17.82
C ILE A 151 1.45 7.16 -18.55
N ALA A 152 2.29 7.38 -19.55
CA ALA A 152 2.97 6.32 -20.30
C ALA A 152 4.08 5.63 -19.48
#